data_a287ddb92d1599ffcd47635bf4168268
#
_entry.id   a287ddb92d1599ffcd47635bf4168268
#
_cell.length_a   1.000
_cell.length_b   1.000
_cell.length_c   1.000
_cell.angle_alpha   90.00
_cell.angle_beta   90.00
_cell.angle_gamma   90.00
#
_symmetry.space_group_name_H-M   'P 1'
#
loop_
_entity.id
_entity.type
_entity.pdbx_description
1 polymer ?
#
loop_
_entity_poly.entity_id
_entity_poly.type
_entity_poly.pdbx_seq_one_letter_code
_entity_poly.pdbx_strand_id
1 'polypeptide(L)'
;RKERRENYSPFLPICKKTKKVLQVPVKVIDKKNGIIAYKEDNQYKETLVTGGNCKLQWKVDWAMRWSALKIDYEMNGKDLIPSFELSSQIANFIEKKIPSNMSYELFLDEKGEKISKSKGNGLSIDEWLDYGSAESLSLFMYNNPKRAKRLYFDCIPKSMDDYRKLFNNIQNQDSIKKLDNPLWHIHQKKIPSTIYPIDFNNLLNLVTALNTTNNETIKDFVRIYLKEKLSNRDENELDKIILLSIKYYKRFILPQIKKRNPNTEESKAIKKLLQEIKDLEGEI
;
A
#
# COMPACT_ATOMS: atom_id res chain seq x y z
N ARG A 1 -9.46 -9.56 36.22
CA ARG A 1 -10.26 -10.32 35.20
C ARG A 1 -11.70 -10.66 35.69
N LYS A 2 -11.96 -10.87 37.00
CA LYS A 2 -13.32 -11.10 37.53
C LYS A 2 -14.19 -9.85 37.41
N GLU A 3 -13.73 -8.72 37.90
CA GLU A 3 -14.40 -7.41 37.86
C GLU A 3 -14.79 -6.99 36.42
N ARG A 4 -13.92 -7.29 35.43
CA ARG A 4 -14.22 -7.02 34.01
C ARG A 4 -15.29 -7.95 33.43
N ARG A 5 -15.49 -9.16 34.00
CA ARG A 5 -16.56 -10.07 33.56
C ARG A 5 -17.92 -9.63 34.07
N GLU A 6 -17.98 -9.07 35.27
CA GLU A 6 -19.23 -8.57 35.84
C GLU A 6 -19.75 -7.32 35.17
N ASN A 7 -18.82 -6.48 34.63
CA ASN A 7 -19.16 -5.23 33.95
C ASN A 7 -19.16 -5.35 32.43
N TYR A 8 -18.89 -6.53 31.85
CA TYR A 8 -18.85 -6.71 30.39
C TYR A 8 -20.26 -6.92 29.84
N SER A 9 -20.63 -6.08 28.87
CA SER A 9 -21.82 -6.30 28.04
C SER A 9 -21.47 -6.31 26.57
N PRO A 10 -22.07 -7.19 25.75
CA PRO A 10 -21.95 -7.11 24.29
C PRO A 10 -22.67 -5.90 23.72
N PHE A 11 -23.64 -5.32 24.45
CA PHE A 11 -24.39 -4.13 24.07
C PHE A 11 -23.83 -2.90 24.77
N LEU A 12 -23.62 -1.84 24.01
CA LEU A 12 -23.18 -0.52 24.45
C LEU A 12 -24.32 0.47 24.18
N PRO A 13 -25.10 0.87 25.19
CA PRO A 13 -26.19 1.83 25.00
C PRO A 13 -25.67 3.15 24.46
N ILE A 14 -26.52 3.84 23.69
CA ILE A 14 -26.24 5.19 23.18
C ILE A 14 -27.07 6.21 23.93
N CYS A 15 -26.41 7.15 24.59
CA CYS A 15 -27.08 8.24 25.28
C CYS A 15 -27.97 9.04 24.32
N LYS A 16 -29.25 9.15 24.60
CA LYS A 16 -30.22 9.88 23.75
C LYS A 16 -29.92 11.36 23.62
N LYS A 17 -29.38 11.97 24.69
CA LYS A 17 -29.05 13.41 24.72
C LYS A 17 -27.75 13.73 24.00
N THR A 18 -26.67 13.03 24.32
CA THR A 18 -25.32 13.36 23.84
C THR A 18 -24.91 12.56 22.61
N LYS A 19 -25.65 11.53 22.22
CA LYS A 19 -25.33 10.56 21.16
C LYS A 19 -24.02 9.80 21.38
N LYS A 20 -23.45 9.85 22.58
CA LYS A 20 -22.25 9.11 22.95
C LYS A 20 -22.56 7.67 23.30
N VAL A 21 -21.64 6.78 22.91
CA VAL A 21 -21.68 5.35 23.30
C VAL A 21 -21.27 5.22 24.76
N LEU A 22 -22.11 4.57 25.59
CA LEU A 22 -21.88 4.38 27.01
C LEU A 22 -21.22 3.00 27.24
N GLN A 23 -20.11 2.99 27.97
CA GLN A 23 -19.46 1.75 28.43
C GLN A 23 -19.90 1.47 29.88
N VAL A 24 -21.12 1.01 30.06
CA VAL A 24 -21.73 0.74 31.32
C VAL A 24 -22.22 -0.71 31.40
N PRO A 25 -22.33 -1.30 32.61
CA PRO A 25 -22.96 -2.60 32.81
C PRO A 25 -24.41 -2.58 32.31
N VAL A 26 -24.79 -3.67 31.67
CA VAL A 26 -26.13 -3.83 31.08
C VAL A 26 -26.79 -5.09 31.64
N LYS A 27 -28.06 -4.97 32.03
CA LYS A 27 -28.90 -6.10 32.45
C LYS A 27 -29.96 -6.37 31.40
N VAL A 28 -30.10 -7.62 31.00
CA VAL A 28 -31.18 -8.04 30.07
C VAL A 28 -32.48 -8.09 30.85
N ILE A 29 -33.48 -7.33 30.40
CA ILE A 29 -34.84 -7.28 30.99
C ILE A 29 -35.78 -8.20 30.24
N ASP A 30 -35.81 -8.09 28.93
CA ASP A 30 -36.64 -8.92 28.06
C ASP A 30 -35.85 -9.39 26.85
N LYS A 31 -35.54 -10.68 26.84
CA LYS A 31 -34.82 -11.30 25.68
C LYS A 31 -35.66 -11.36 24.42
N LYS A 32 -36.96 -11.53 24.52
CA LYS A 32 -37.85 -11.70 23.37
C LYS A 32 -37.98 -10.39 22.60
N ASN A 33 -38.15 -9.31 23.31
CA ASN A 33 -38.32 -7.98 22.74
C ASN A 33 -37.00 -7.20 22.64
N GLY A 34 -35.86 -7.76 23.09
CA GLY A 34 -34.55 -7.13 23.01
C GLY A 34 -34.43 -5.87 23.90
N ILE A 35 -35.01 -5.92 25.11
CA ILE A 35 -34.96 -4.80 26.08
C ILE A 35 -33.86 -5.04 27.09
N ILE A 36 -33.02 -4.01 27.26
CA ILE A 36 -31.94 -3.96 28.23
C ILE A 36 -32.11 -2.76 29.16
N ALA A 37 -31.64 -2.90 30.40
CA ALA A 37 -31.52 -1.81 31.36
C ALA A 37 -30.04 -1.47 31.65
N TYR A 38 -29.76 -0.20 31.84
CA TYR A 38 -28.45 0.33 32.18
C TYR A 38 -28.57 1.54 33.09
N LYS A 39 -27.49 1.91 33.77
CA LYS A 39 -27.45 3.07 34.66
C LYS A 39 -26.77 4.24 33.93
N GLU A 40 -27.47 5.39 33.88
CA GLU A 40 -26.96 6.65 33.37
C GLU A 40 -27.36 7.77 34.33
N ASP A 41 -26.44 8.64 34.72
CA ASP A 41 -26.66 9.74 35.67
C ASP A 41 -27.35 9.28 36.98
N ASN A 42 -26.92 8.14 37.54
CA ASN A 42 -27.51 7.48 38.73
C ASN A 42 -28.96 7.01 38.57
N GLN A 43 -29.54 7.04 37.37
CA GLN A 43 -30.91 6.55 37.10
C GLN A 43 -30.85 5.31 36.22
N TYR A 44 -31.74 4.33 36.46
CA TYR A 44 -31.94 3.19 35.62
C TYR A 44 -32.78 3.63 34.42
N LYS A 45 -32.30 3.26 33.21
CA LYS A 45 -32.96 3.48 31.95
C LYS A 45 -33.09 2.19 31.18
N GLU A 46 -34.19 2.03 30.47
CA GLU A 46 -34.42 0.89 29.60
C GLU A 46 -34.35 1.35 28.12
N THR A 47 -33.87 0.46 27.26
CA THR A 47 -33.81 0.71 25.83
C THR A 47 -33.87 -0.60 25.03
N LEU A 48 -34.34 -0.50 23.79
CA LEU A 48 -34.23 -1.56 22.82
C LEU A 48 -32.77 -1.69 22.34
N VAL A 49 -32.31 -2.92 22.08
CA VAL A 49 -30.96 -3.14 21.49
C VAL A 49 -30.92 -2.83 20.00
N THR A 50 -32.09 -2.68 19.36
CA THR A 50 -32.27 -2.35 17.93
C THR A 50 -32.59 -0.87 17.71
N GLY A 51 -32.79 -0.47 16.45
CA GLY A 51 -33.20 0.89 16.08
C GLY A 51 -32.13 1.96 16.35
N GLY A 52 -30.86 1.60 16.34
CA GLY A 52 -29.76 2.55 16.58
C GLY A 52 -29.58 2.97 18.04
N ASN A 53 -30.23 2.29 18.99
CA ASN A 53 -30.11 2.63 20.42
C ASN A 53 -28.89 2.03 21.10
N CYS A 54 -28.25 1.03 20.49
CA CYS A 54 -27.07 0.38 21.02
C CYS A 54 -26.03 0.18 19.91
N LYS A 55 -24.77 0.21 20.30
CA LYS A 55 -23.64 -0.30 19.51
C LYS A 55 -23.25 -1.66 20.08
N LEU A 56 -22.80 -2.58 19.23
CA LEU A 56 -22.19 -3.82 19.69
C LEU A 56 -20.71 -3.65 20.03
N GLN A 57 -20.21 -4.48 20.94
CA GLN A 57 -18.77 -4.66 21.13
C GLN A 57 -18.14 -5.18 19.83
N TRP A 58 -16.91 -4.76 19.55
CA TRP A 58 -16.19 -5.00 18.31
C TRP A 58 -16.32 -6.43 17.75
N LYS A 59 -16.07 -7.45 18.57
CA LYS A 59 -16.06 -8.83 18.09
C LYS A 59 -17.47 -9.36 17.79
N VAL A 60 -18.44 -8.90 18.54
CA VAL A 60 -19.86 -9.22 18.31
C VAL A 60 -20.38 -8.49 17.09
N ASP A 61 -20.02 -7.22 16.92
CA ASP A 61 -20.34 -6.40 15.74
C ASP A 61 -19.77 -7.02 14.46
N TRP A 62 -18.52 -7.50 14.53
CA TRP A 62 -17.87 -8.12 13.38
C TRP A 62 -18.59 -9.41 12.95
N ALA A 63 -18.88 -10.30 13.90
CA ALA A 63 -19.67 -11.51 13.64
C ALA A 63 -21.08 -11.22 13.10
N MET A 64 -21.76 -10.24 13.69
CA MET A 64 -23.09 -9.80 13.23
C MET A 64 -23.04 -9.28 11.77
N ARG A 65 -22.01 -8.52 11.41
CA ARG A 65 -21.83 -8.05 10.03
C ARG A 65 -21.61 -9.19 9.05
N TRP A 66 -20.81 -10.18 9.41
CA TRP A 66 -20.62 -11.36 8.57
C TRP A 66 -21.94 -12.08 8.29
N SER A 67 -22.76 -12.26 9.32
CA SER A 67 -24.06 -12.90 9.19
C SER A 67 -25.04 -12.03 8.38
N ALA A 68 -25.17 -10.75 8.72
CA ALA A 68 -26.12 -9.85 8.07
C ALA A 68 -25.80 -9.59 6.59
N LEU A 69 -24.50 -9.47 6.25
CA LEU A 69 -24.03 -9.18 4.89
C LEU A 69 -23.67 -10.45 4.10
N LYS A 70 -23.84 -11.64 4.71
CA LYS A 70 -23.51 -12.94 4.09
C LYS A 70 -22.09 -13.02 3.57
N ILE A 71 -21.13 -12.56 4.36
CA ILE A 71 -19.72 -12.53 4.00
C ILE A 71 -19.17 -13.95 3.84
N ASP A 72 -18.54 -14.23 2.70
CA ASP A 72 -17.91 -15.51 2.39
C ASP A 72 -16.41 -15.51 2.65
N TYR A 73 -15.76 -14.33 2.59
CA TYR A 73 -14.32 -14.20 2.73
C TYR A 73 -13.93 -12.93 3.47
N GLU A 74 -13.02 -13.06 4.45
CA GLU A 74 -12.56 -11.97 5.30
C GLU A 74 -11.03 -11.89 5.30
N MET A 75 -10.49 -10.70 5.07
CA MET A 75 -9.05 -10.43 5.14
C MET A 75 -8.73 -9.51 6.31
N ASN A 76 -7.71 -9.86 7.10
CA ASN A 76 -7.31 -9.05 8.23
C ASN A 76 -5.80 -9.08 8.49
N GLY A 77 -5.29 -8.03 9.11
CA GLY A 77 -3.93 -8.03 9.64
C GLY A 77 -3.76 -9.05 10.76
N LYS A 78 -2.56 -9.58 10.94
CA LYS A 78 -2.27 -10.60 11.96
C LYS A 78 -2.61 -10.19 13.39
N ASP A 79 -2.63 -8.90 13.68
CA ASP A 79 -3.01 -8.36 15.00
C ASP A 79 -4.50 -8.55 15.32
N LEU A 80 -5.32 -8.86 14.33
CA LEU A 80 -6.73 -9.17 14.49
C LEU A 80 -7.05 -10.69 14.58
N ILE A 81 -6.06 -11.58 14.44
CA ILE A 81 -6.28 -13.04 14.52
C ILE A 81 -7.05 -13.45 15.77
N PRO A 82 -6.68 -13.01 17.00
CA PRO A 82 -7.45 -13.37 18.19
C PRO A 82 -8.89 -12.82 18.18
N SER A 83 -9.11 -11.69 17.51
CA SER A 83 -10.45 -11.13 17.35
C SER A 83 -11.27 -11.89 16.31
N PHE A 84 -10.64 -12.32 15.21
CA PHE A 84 -11.26 -13.17 14.21
C PHE A 84 -11.72 -14.51 14.80
N GLU A 85 -10.88 -15.17 15.59
CA GLU A 85 -11.21 -16.44 16.25
C GLU A 85 -12.43 -16.31 17.16
N LEU A 86 -12.50 -15.26 17.98
CA LEU A 86 -13.65 -15.01 18.86
C LEU A 86 -14.91 -14.63 18.07
N SER A 87 -14.77 -13.81 17.03
CA SER A 87 -15.90 -13.46 16.14
C SER A 87 -16.41 -14.69 15.38
N SER A 88 -15.51 -15.60 15.00
CA SER A 88 -15.87 -16.87 14.35
C SER A 88 -16.71 -17.77 15.26
N GLN A 89 -16.37 -17.85 16.57
CA GLN A 89 -17.19 -18.58 17.54
C GLN A 89 -18.60 -17.97 17.65
N ILE A 90 -18.68 -16.64 17.68
CA ILE A 90 -19.97 -15.93 17.73
C ILE A 90 -20.77 -16.14 16.44
N ALA A 91 -20.15 -16.02 15.27
CA ALA A 91 -20.81 -16.24 13.98
C ALA A 91 -21.32 -17.67 13.85
N ASN A 92 -20.52 -18.64 14.28
CA ASN A 92 -20.93 -20.05 14.30
C ASN A 92 -22.14 -20.29 15.21
N PHE A 93 -22.23 -19.58 16.33
CA PHE A 93 -23.39 -19.64 17.23
C PHE A 93 -24.64 -19.02 16.58
N ILE A 94 -24.49 -17.93 15.82
CA ILE A 94 -25.63 -17.21 15.20
C ILE A 94 -26.17 -17.99 13.99
N GLU A 95 -25.31 -18.32 12.99
CA GLU A 95 -25.73 -18.88 11.70
C GLU A 95 -25.00 -20.16 11.29
N LYS A 96 -24.11 -20.68 12.10
CA LYS A 96 -23.24 -21.82 11.78
C LYS A 96 -22.40 -21.60 10.51
N LYS A 97 -22.16 -20.36 10.13
CA LYS A 97 -21.33 -19.98 8.99
C LYS A 97 -20.20 -19.06 9.44
N ILE A 98 -18.97 -19.41 9.04
CA ILE A 98 -17.76 -18.63 9.30
C ILE A 98 -17.16 -18.29 7.91
N PRO A 99 -16.79 -17.04 7.62
CA PRO A 99 -16.12 -16.71 6.39
C PRO A 99 -14.75 -17.38 6.30
N SER A 100 -14.32 -17.74 5.09
CA SER A 100 -12.94 -18.13 4.83
C SER A 100 -12.04 -16.94 5.16
N ASN A 101 -10.84 -17.21 5.71
CA ASN A 101 -9.97 -16.15 6.20
C ASN A 101 -8.58 -16.18 5.59
N MET A 102 -8.05 -14.99 5.33
CA MET A 102 -6.65 -14.79 5.05
C MET A 102 -6.09 -13.68 5.94
N SER A 103 -5.16 -14.04 6.83
CA SER A 103 -4.43 -13.06 7.62
C SER A 103 -3.13 -12.68 6.91
N TYR A 104 -2.84 -11.38 6.87
CA TYR A 104 -1.61 -10.83 6.29
C TYR A 104 -0.73 -10.19 7.37
N GLU A 105 0.57 -10.11 7.06
CA GLU A 105 1.57 -9.51 7.93
C GLU A 105 1.51 -7.99 7.94
N LEU A 106 2.10 -7.40 8.96
CA LEU A 106 2.19 -5.96 9.12
C LEU A 106 3.29 -5.38 8.23
N PHE A 107 3.12 -4.13 7.85
CA PHE A 107 4.18 -3.36 7.21
C PHE A 107 5.08 -2.72 8.27
N LEU A 108 6.36 -2.65 7.93
CA LEU A 108 7.40 -2.07 8.77
C LEU A 108 7.89 -0.76 8.12
N ASP A 109 8.30 0.19 8.93
CA ASP A 109 8.89 1.44 8.48
C ASP A 109 10.36 1.26 8.06
N GLU A 110 11.04 2.36 7.77
CA GLU A 110 12.47 2.40 7.40
C GLU A 110 13.37 1.68 8.40
N LYS A 111 13.04 1.77 9.70
CA LYS A 111 13.82 1.20 10.80
C LYS A 111 13.42 -0.23 11.15
N GLY A 112 12.43 -0.80 10.45
CA GLY A 112 11.89 -2.12 10.75
C GLY A 112 10.89 -2.13 11.91
N GLU A 113 10.38 -0.97 12.34
CA GLU A 113 9.33 -0.85 13.33
C GLU A 113 7.94 -0.92 12.69
N LYS A 114 6.94 -1.36 13.47
CA LYS A 114 5.55 -1.40 13.02
C LYS A 114 5.05 -0.01 12.62
N ILE A 115 4.53 0.10 11.38
CA ILE A 115 3.84 1.31 10.92
C ILE A 115 2.55 1.50 11.73
N SER A 116 2.31 2.71 12.21
CA SER A 116 1.07 3.08 12.87
C SER A 116 0.63 4.50 12.50
N LYS A 117 -0.68 4.70 12.41
CA LYS A 117 -1.26 6.02 12.09
C LYS A 117 -0.88 7.10 13.12
N SER A 118 -0.77 6.73 14.39
CA SER A 118 -0.42 7.66 15.46
C SER A 118 1.03 8.14 15.42
N LYS A 119 1.94 7.33 14.86
CA LYS A 119 3.36 7.69 14.67
C LYS A 119 3.59 8.47 13.37
N GLY A 120 2.68 8.38 12.39
CA GLY A 120 2.84 9.01 11.08
C GLY A 120 4.05 8.48 10.29
N ASN A 121 4.53 7.26 10.59
CA ASN A 121 5.73 6.66 10.01
C ASN A 121 5.43 5.72 8.83
N GLY A 122 4.25 5.85 8.23
CA GLY A 122 3.84 5.06 7.07
C GLY A 122 4.01 5.82 5.77
N LEU A 123 4.12 5.07 4.68
CA LEU A 123 4.03 5.56 3.31
C LEU A 123 2.57 5.46 2.86
N SER A 124 1.97 6.57 2.46
CA SER A 124 0.61 6.58 1.91
C SER A 124 0.58 6.14 0.44
N ILE A 125 -0.61 5.83 -0.06
CA ILE A 125 -0.81 5.49 -1.48
C ILE A 125 -0.42 6.68 -2.36
N ASP A 126 -0.85 7.88 -2.02
CA ASP A 126 -0.55 9.09 -2.78
C ASP A 126 0.95 9.35 -2.86
N GLU A 127 1.67 9.20 -1.75
CA GLU A 127 3.13 9.31 -1.73
C GLU A 127 3.83 8.23 -2.57
N TRP A 128 3.29 7.01 -2.62
CA TRP A 128 3.82 6.01 -3.55
C TRP A 128 3.63 6.44 -5.00
N LEU A 129 2.43 6.90 -5.35
CA LEU A 129 2.07 7.28 -6.71
C LEU A 129 2.83 8.52 -7.23
N ASP A 130 3.41 9.29 -6.34
CA ASP A 130 4.32 10.37 -6.73
C ASP A 130 5.64 9.85 -7.34
N TYR A 131 6.05 8.62 -7.01
CA TYR A 131 7.37 8.07 -7.38
C TYR A 131 7.32 6.71 -8.08
N GLY A 132 6.17 6.05 -8.08
CA GLY A 132 5.98 4.73 -8.67
C GLY A 132 4.59 4.55 -9.27
N SER A 133 4.40 3.48 -10.03
CA SER A 133 3.10 3.18 -10.65
C SER A 133 2.14 2.47 -9.68
N ALA A 134 0.83 2.56 -9.96
CA ALA A 134 -0.20 1.86 -9.21
C ALA A 134 -0.03 0.33 -9.30
N GLU A 135 0.42 -0.15 -10.46
CA GLU A 135 0.65 -1.57 -10.71
C GLU A 135 1.82 -2.10 -9.88
N SER A 136 2.89 -1.30 -9.73
CA SER A 136 4.03 -1.67 -8.89
C SER A 136 3.63 -1.74 -7.41
N LEU A 137 2.76 -0.83 -6.95
CA LEU A 137 2.18 -0.89 -5.60
C LEU A 137 1.31 -2.13 -5.44
N SER A 138 0.44 -2.40 -6.41
CA SER A 138 -0.44 -3.59 -6.38
C SER A 138 0.38 -4.87 -6.31
N LEU A 139 1.48 -4.98 -7.08
CA LEU A 139 2.41 -6.09 -7.00
C LEU A 139 3.09 -6.18 -5.63
N PHE A 140 3.56 -5.06 -5.08
CA PHE A 140 4.16 -5.01 -3.76
C PHE A 140 3.19 -5.52 -2.69
N MET A 141 1.92 -5.14 -2.75
CA MET A 141 0.89 -5.61 -1.81
C MET A 141 0.56 -7.08 -1.99
N TYR A 142 0.41 -7.54 -3.23
CA TYR A 142 0.05 -8.91 -3.57
C TYR A 142 1.13 -9.92 -3.18
N ASN A 143 2.41 -9.60 -3.39
CA ASN A 143 3.52 -10.52 -3.16
C ASN A 143 3.71 -10.85 -1.68
N ASN A 144 3.80 -12.15 -1.36
CA ASN A 144 4.15 -12.66 -0.03
C ASN A 144 3.37 -11.99 1.12
N PRO A 145 2.03 -12.01 1.13
CA PRO A 145 1.23 -11.29 2.13
C PRO A 145 1.45 -11.80 3.56
N LYS A 146 1.93 -13.04 3.72
CA LYS A 146 2.24 -13.64 5.05
C LYS A 146 3.64 -13.30 5.57
N ARG A 147 4.41 -12.45 4.86
CA ARG A 147 5.74 -12.02 5.27
C ARG A 147 5.72 -10.52 5.57
N ALA A 148 6.26 -10.13 6.73
CA ALA A 148 6.45 -8.72 7.05
C ALA A 148 7.35 -8.06 6.00
N LYS A 149 6.94 -6.90 5.50
CA LYS A 149 7.64 -6.14 4.47
C LYS A 149 7.89 -4.73 4.95
N ARG A 150 9.08 -4.22 4.64
CA ARG A 150 9.39 -2.82 4.84
C ARG A 150 8.72 -2.01 3.73
N LEU A 151 7.88 -1.06 4.12
CA LEU A 151 7.16 -0.15 3.23
C LEU A 151 7.75 1.25 3.42
N TYR A 152 8.76 1.55 2.62
CA TYR A 152 9.47 2.83 2.60
C TYR A 152 9.83 3.19 1.15
N PHE A 153 10.19 4.43 0.90
CA PHE A 153 10.41 4.93 -0.47
C PHE A 153 11.46 4.13 -1.26
N ASP A 154 12.45 3.57 -0.60
CA ASP A 154 13.54 2.80 -1.22
C ASP A 154 13.07 1.46 -1.83
N CYS A 155 11.87 0.97 -1.48
CA CYS A 155 11.32 -0.22 -2.11
C CYS A 155 10.63 0.05 -3.45
N ILE A 156 10.33 1.32 -3.77
CA ILE A 156 9.61 1.70 -5.00
C ILE A 156 10.40 1.35 -6.27
N PRO A 157 11.68 1.73 -6.44
CA PRO A 157 12.43 1.40 -7.64
C PRO A 157 12.48 -0.10 -7.92
N LYS A 158 12.73 -0.90 -6.86
CA LYS A 158 12.72 -2.35 -6.98
C LYS A 158 11.36 -2.90 -7.39
N SER A 159 10.28 -2.37 -6.82
CA SER A 159 8.91 -2.83 -7.14
C SER A 159 8.53 -2.51 -8.58
N MET A 160 8.99 -1.38 -9.12
CA MET A 160 8.85 -1.03 -10.53
C MET A 160 9.57 -2.06 -11.42
N ASP A 161 10.83 -2.39 -11.13
CA ASP A 161 11.60 -3.35 -11.91
C ASP A 161 11.05 -4.78 -11.80
N ASP A 162 10.63 -5.20 -10.60
CA ASP A 162 9.98 -6.50 -10.37
C ASP A 162 8.68 -6.61 -11.21
N TYR A 163 7.89 -5.54 -11.28
CA TYR A 163 6.68 -5.49 -12.11
C TYR A 163 7.03 -5.64 -13.61
N ARG A 164 8.00 -4.86 -14.10
CA ARG A 164 8.46 -4.95 -15.50
C ARG A 164 8.98 -6.34 -15.86
N LYS A 165 9.75 -6.95 -14.99
CA LYS A 165 10.25 -8.32 -15.18
C LYS A 165 9.13 -9.34 -15.31
N LEU A 166 8.12 -9.27 -14.44
CA LEU A 166 6.97 -10.16 -14.52
C LEU A 166 6.12 -9.90 -15.77
N PHE A 167 6.00 -8.64 -16.19
CA PHE A 167 5.31 -8.26 -17.41
C PHE A 167 5.99 -8.88 -18.66
N ASN A 168 7.30 -8.80 -18.77
CA ASN A 168 8.04 -9.41 -19.87
C ASN A 168 7.90 -10.93 -19.88
N ASN A 169 7.88 -11.55 -18.69
CA ASN A 169 7.74 -13.00 -18.58
C ASN A 169 6.33 -13.48 -18.97
N ILE A 170 5.27 -12.76 -18.61
CA ILE A 170 3.89 -13.22 -18.81
C ILE A 170 3.52 -13.31 -20.29
N GLN A 171 4.17 -12.53 -21.16
CA GLN A 171 3.93 -12.55 -22.60
C GLN A 171 4.23 -13.91 -23.21
N ASN A 172 5.20 -14.65 -22.66
CA ASN A 172 5.68 -15.95 -23.15
C ASN A 172 5.11 -17.12 -22.34
N GLN A 173 4.16 -16.90 -21.43
CA GLN A 173 3.57 -17.92 -20.59
C GLN A 173 2.30 -18.51 -21.22
N ASP A 174 2.13 -19.84 -21.07
CA ASP A 174 0.88 -20.53 -21.36
C ASP A 174 -0.23 -20.16 -20.35
N SER A 175 -1.45 -20.59 -20.62
CA SER A 175 -2.62 -20.24 -19.81
C SER A 175 -2.52 -20.72 -18.35
N ILE A 176 -1.84 -21.84 -18.10
CA ILE A 176 -1.66 -22.40 -16.74
C ILE A 176 -0.64 -21.55 -15.97
N LYS A 177 0.51 -21.28 -16.57
CA LYS A 177 1.57 -20.47 -15.95
C LYS A 177 1.13 -19.02 -15.71
N LYS A 178 0.21 -18.48 -16.55
CA LYS A 178 -0.39 -17.17 -16.32
C LYS A 178 -1.18 -17.09 -15.01
N LEU A 179 -1.82 -18.17 -14.59
CA LEU A 179 -2.55 -18.22 -13.31
C LEU A 179 -1.64 -18.07 -12.09
N ASP A 180 -0.38 -18.51 -12.20
CA ASP A 180 0.62 -18.37 -11.14
C ASP A 180 1.32 -17.00 -11.16
N ASN A 181 1.13 -16.23 -12.23
CA ASN A 181 1.74 -14.91 -12.36
C ASN A 181 0.88 -13.84 -11.65
N PRO A 182 1.44 -13.09 -10.68
CA PRO A 182 0.70 -12.02 -9.98
C PRO A 182 0.00 -11.03 -10.89
N LEU A 183 0.57 -10.69 -12.03
CA LEU A 183 0.02 -9.72 -12.97
C LEU A 183 -1.34 -10.15 -13.54
N TRP A 184 -1.56 -11.44 -13.71
CA TRP A 184 -2.85 -11.97 -14.13
C TRP A 184 -3.99 -11.54 -13.19
N HIS A 185 -3.72 -11.57 -11.89
CA HIS A 185 -4.68 -11.21 -10.85
C HIS A 185 -4.78 -9.70 -10.68
N ILE A 186 -3.65 -8.99 -10.64
CA ILE A 186 -3.60 -7.52 -10.52
C ILE A 186 -4.40 -6.85 -11.64
N HIS A 187 -4.25 -7.33 -12.87
CA HIS A 187 -4.94 -6.79 -14.04
C HIS A 187 -6.30 -7.44 -14.33
N GLN A 188 -6.82 -8.27 -13.42
CA GLN A 188 -8.11 -8.95 -13.62
C GLN A 188 -8.19 -9.65 -15.01
N LYS A 189 -7.13 -10.35 -15.41
CA LYS A 189 -6.96 -11.04 -16.70
C LYS A 189 -6.75 -10.12 -17.92
N LYS A 190 -6.80 -8.79 -17.76
CA LYS A 190 -6.63 -7.80 -18.84
C LYS A 190 -5.25 -7.18 -18.79
N ILE A 191 -4.23 -7.97 -19.10
CA ILE A 191 -2.84 -7.51 -19.07
C ILE A 191 -2.61 -6.44 -20.15
N PRO A 192 -1.96 -5.30 -19.82
CA PRO A 192 -1.63 -4.29 -20.81
C PRO A 192 -0.79 -4.86 -21.97
N SER A 193 -0.86 -4.23 -23.12
CA SER A 193 -0.08 -4.65 -24.29
C SER A 193 1.36 -4.12 -24.28
N THR A 194 1.62 -3.07 -23.53
CA THR A 194 2.92 -2.39 -23.45
C THR A 194 3.28 -2.03 -22.02
N ILE A 195 4.56 -1.86 -21.79
CA ILE A 195 5.15 -1.37 -20.54
C ILE A 195 6.31 -0.43 -20.90
N TYR A 196 6.75 0.37 -19.91
CA TYR A 196 7.93 1.21 -20.08
C TYR A 196 9.17 0.38 -20.50
N PRO A 197 9.98 0.91 -21.45
CA PRO A 197 10.99 0.11 -22.15
C PRO A 197 12.29 -0.11 -21.38
N ILE A 198 12.52 0.60 -20.28
CA ILE A 198 13.75 0.56 -19.48
C ILE A 198 13.45 0.25 -18.01
N ASP A 199 14.36 -0.44 -17.32
CA ASP A 199 14.26 -0.64 -15.88
C ASP A 199 14.36 0.67 -15.12
N PHE A 200 13.55 0.85 -14.07
CA PHE A 200 13.48 2.09 -13.32
C PHE A 200 14.80 2.44 -12.64
N ASN A 201 15.49 1.44 -12.09
CA ASN A 201 16.81 1.65 -11.51
C ASN A 201 17.85 2.08 -12.56
N ASN A 202 17.80 1.52 -13.77
CA ASN A 202 18.68 1.94 -14.86
C ASN A 202 18.38 3.40 -15.28
N LEU A 203 17.12 3.77 -15.31
CA LEU A 203 16.71 5.13 -15.59
C LEU A 203 17.16 6.11 -14.50
N LEU A 204 17.02 5.73 -13.21
CA LEU A 204 17.53 6.53 -12.08
C LEU A 204 19.04 6.72 -12.15
N ASN A 205 19.78 5.67 -12.51
CA ASN A 205 21.24 5.76 -12.72
C ASN A 205 21.58 6.71 -13.85
N LEU A 206 20.84 6.65 -14.96
CA LEU A 206 21.02 7.56 -16.11
C LEU A 206 20.75 9.02 -15.71
N VAL A 207 19.61 9.30 -15.07
CA VAL A 207 19.26 10.64 -14.59
C VAL A 207 20.33 11.18 -13.62
N THR A 208 20.83 10.31 -12.76
CA THR A 208 21.89 10.66 -11.81
C THR A 208 23.22 10.99 -12.52
N ALA A 209 23.60 10.17 -13.48
CA ALA A 209 24.84 10.38 -14.25
C ALA A 209 24.79 11.65 -15.11
N LEU A 210 23.65 11.89 -15.79
CA LEU A 210 23.43 13.10 -16.55
C LEU A 210 23.27 14.35 -15.70
N ASN A 211 22.96 14.18 -14.41
CA ASN A 211 22.69 15.27 -13.46
C ASN A 211 21.72 16.33 -14.05
N THR A 212 20.73 15.89 -14.78
CA THR A 212 19.73 16.74 -15.44
C THR A 212 18.31 16.30 -15.08
N THR A 213 17.39 17.23 -15.14
CA THR A 213 15.95 16.99 -14.99
C THR A 213 15.18 17.41 -16.25
N ASN A 214 15.89 17.61 -17.35
CA ASN A 214 15.28 17.89 -18.65
C ASN A 214 14.77 16.58 -19.26
N ASN A 215 13.47 16.51 -19.48
CA ASN A 215 12.79 15.30 -19.98
C ASN A 215 13.31 14.87 -21.35
N GLU A 216 13.44 15.81 -22.28
CA GLU A 216 13.87 15.52 -23.65
C GLU A 216 15.32 14.99 -23.68
N THR A 217 16.21 15.64 -22.94
CA THR A 217 17.60 15.16 -22.82
C THR A 217 17.66 13.72 -22.30
N ILE A 218 16.91 13.40 -21.22
CA ILE A 218 16.87 12.05 -20.67
C ILE A 218 16.31 11.07 -21.71
N LYS A 219 15.25 11.45 -22.40
CA LYS A 219 14.58 10.65 -23.42
C LYS A 219 15.51 10.31 -24.58
N ASP A 220 16.29 11.26 -25.04
CA ASP A 220 17.27 11.06 -26.13
C ASP A 220 18.37 10.07 -25.71
N PHE A 221 18.89 10.20 -24.49
CA PHE A 221 19.85 9.22 -23.96
C PHE A 221 19.25 7.82 -23.77
N VAL A 222 17.98 7.71 -23.36
CA VAL A 222 17.30 6.41 -23.28
C VAL A 222 17.15 5.79 -24.68
N ARG A 223 16.79 6.58 -25.70
CA ARG A 223 16.71 6.11 -27.10
C ARG A 223 18.05 5.58 -27.59
N ILE A 224 19.14 6.28 -27.31
CA ILE A 224 20.50 5.83 -27.65
C ILE A 224 20.84 4.54 -26.89
N TYR A 225 20.49 4.45 -25.61
CA TYR A 225 20.74 3.27 -24.78
C TYR A 225 20.00 2.03 -25.29
N LEU A 226 18.75 2.17 -25.69
CA LEU A 226 17.91 1.06 -26.15
C LEU A 226 18.29 0.60 -27.56
N LYS A 227 18.93 1.43 -28.37
CA LYS A 227 19.31 1.15 -29.76
C LYS A 227 18.13 0.71 -30.68
N GLU A 228 16.92 0.92 -30.23
CA GLU A 228 15.70 0.51 -30.91
C GLU A 228 14.80 1.72 -31.13
N LYS A 229 14.02 1.69 -32.23
CA LYS A 229 13.00 2.70 -32.47
C LYS A 229 11.75 2.35 -31.67
N LEU A 230 11.40 3.20 -30.73
CA LEU A 230 10.22 3.03 -29.89
C LEU A 230 8.93 3.28 -30.69
N SER A 231 7.88 2.52 -30.38
CA SER A 231 6.53 2.83 -30.85
C SER A 231 5.96 4.05 -30.12
N ASN A 232 4.91 4.68 -30.68
CA ASN A 232 4.25 5.81 -30.01
C ASN A 232 3.70 5.46 -28.62
N ARG A 233 3.32 4.19 -28.37
CA ARG A 233 2.86 3.73 -27.07
C ARG A 233 4.01 3.62 -26.07
N ASP A 234 5.14 3.10 -26.52
CA ASP A 234 6.35 2.98 -25.69
C ASP A 234 6.90 4.36 -25.34
N GLU A 235 6.81 5.33 -26.26
CA GLU A 235 7.16 6.73 -26.00
C GLU A 235 6.31 7.33 -24.86
N ASN A 236 4.99 7.10 -24.88
CA ASN A 236 4.10 7.58 -23.83
C ASN A 236 4.40 6.93 -22.46
N GLU A 237 4.70 5.63 -22.45
CA GLU A 237 5.10 4.95 -21.21
C GLU A 237 6.49 5.41 -20.73
N LEU A 238 7.40 5.71 -21.64
CA LEU A 238 8.69 6.28 -21.32
C LEU A 238 8.56 7.67 -20.70
N ASP A 239 7.72 8.55 -21.24
CA ASP A 239 7.48 9.88 -20.68
C ASP A 239 6.97 9.81 -19.23
N LYS A 240 6.03 8.91 -18.96
CA LYS A 240 5.50 8.71 -17.60
C LYS A 240 6.60 8.29 -16.62
N ILE A 241 7.41 7.30 -17.00
CA ILE A 241 8.44 6.78 -16.08
C ILE A 241 9.59 7.78 -15.89
N ILE A 242 9.93 8.58 -16.90
CA ILE A 242 10.91 9.66 -16.76
C ILE A 242 10.43 10.69 -15.74
N LEU A 243 9.16 11.10 -15.79
CA LEU A 243 8.60 12.04 -14.81
C LEU A 243 8.68 11.50 -13.38
N LEU A 244 8.34 10.22 -13.17
CA LEU A 244 8.47 9.57 -11.87
C LEU A 244 9.93 9.51 -11.42
N SER A 245 10.84 9.17 -12.32
CA SER A 245 12.29 9.10 -12.01
C SER A 245 12.88 10.46 -11.65
N ILE A 246 12.47 11.53 -12.32
CA ILE A 246 12.89 12.90 -12.01
C ILE A 246 12.40 13.31 -10.61
N LYS A 247 11.13 13.01 -10.27
CA LYS A 247 10.59 13.28 -8.94
C LYS A 247 11.38 12.52 -7.86
N TYR A 248 11.61 11.21 -8.09
CA TYR A 248 12.37 10.38 -7.17
C TYR A 248 13.83 10.89 -7.00
N TYR A 249 14.50 11.19 -8.11
CA TYR A 249 15.85 11.75 -8.12
C TYR A 249 15.94 13.05 -7.31
N LYS A 250 15.04 14.02 -7.59
CA LYS A 250 15.04 15.30 -6.85
C LYS A 250 14.82 15.15 -5.35
N ARG A 251 14.00 14.19 -4.94
CA ARG A 251 13.62 14.03 -3.53
C ARG A 251 14.61 13.21 -2.74
N PHE A 252 15.12 12.13 -3.31
CA PHE A 252 15.86 11.12 -2.56
C PHE A 252 17.33 10.99 -2.95
N ILE A 253 17.70 11.27 -4.20
CA ILE A 253 19.07 11.07 -4.68
C ILE A 253 19.85 12.39 -4.65
N LEU A 254 19.34 13.42 -5.29
CA LEU A 254 20.03 14.71 -5.43
C LEU A 254 20.50 15.31 -4.10
N PRO A 255 19.69 15.28 -3.00
CA PRO A 255 20.14 15.84 -1.71
C PRO A 255 21.29 15.07 -1.07
N GLN A 256 21.52 13.81 -1.48
CA GLN A 256 22.58 12.96 -0.94
C GLN A 256 23.89 13.07 -1.75
N ILE A 257 23.84 13.67 -2.94
CA ILE A 257 25.03 13.83 -3.79
C ILE A 257 25.95 14.88 -3.17
N LYS A 258 27.08 14.41 -2.63
CA LYS A 258 28.13 15.27 -2.12
C LYS A 258 29.03 15.68 -3.29
N LYS A 259 28.92 16.93 -3.72
CA LYS A 259 29.85 17.51 -4.72
C LYS A 259 31.06 18.07 -4.00
N ARG A 260 32.24 17.72 -4.46
CA ARG A 260 33.50 18.37 -4.06
C ARG A 260 34.04 19.22 -5.21
N ASN A 261 34.82 20.22 -4.92
CA ASN A 261 35.54 20.95 -5.96
C ASN A 261 36.63 20.05 -6.53
N PRO A 262 36.87 20.10 -7.84
CA PRO A 262 37.95 19.36 -8.48
C PRO A 262 39.30 19.90 -7.95
N ASN A 263 40.27 19.00 -7.80
CA ASN A 263 41.62 19.39 -7.52
C ASN A 263 42.28 20.06 -8.76
N THR A 264 43.52 20.53 -8.62
CA THR A 264 44.23 21.28 -9.67
C THR A 264 44.41 20.45 -10.97
N GLU A 265 44.72 19.15 -10.84
CA GLU A 265 44.90 18.24 -11.97
C GLU A 265 43.59 17.92 -12.66
N GLU A 266 42.54 17.61 -11.87
CA GLU A 266 41.18 17.37 -12.38
C GLU A 266 40.62 18.62 -13.09
N SER A 267 40.90 19.83 -12.56
CA SER A 267 40.49 21.10 -13.18
C SER A 267 41.16 21.31 -14.53
N LYS A 268 42.44 20.94 -14.66
CA LYS A 268 43.15 20.98 -15.94
C LYS A 268 42.58 19.96 -16.93
N ALA A 269 42.33 18.74 -16.49
CA ALA A 269 41.74 17.69 -17.35
C ALA A 269 40.34 18.06 -17.84
N ILE A 270 39.48 18.60 -16.97
CA ILE A 270 38.14 19.08 -17.32
C ILE A 270 38.20 20.20 -18.34
N LYS A 271 39.10 21.18 -18.17
CA LYS A 271 39.27 22.28 -19.12
C LYS A 271 39.73 21.78 -20.49
N LYS A 272 40.68 20.83 -20.51
CA LYS A 272 41.16 20.23 -21.75
C LYS A 272 40.01 19.49 -22.49
N LEU A 273 39.25 18.68 -21.78
CA LEU A 273 38.07 17.96 -22.32
C LEU A 273 37.03 18.94 -22.87
N LEU A 274 36.73 20.01 -22.14
CA LEU A 274 35.78 21.04 -22.60
C LEU A 274 36.25 21.74 -23.87
N GLN A 275 37.58 21.94 -24.03
CA GLN A 275 38.14 22.51 -25.26
C GLN A 275 38.00 21.52 -26.42
N GLU A 276 38.35 20.25 -26.23
CA GLU A 276 38.23 19.20 -27.23
C GLU A 276 36.75 19.03 -27.71
N ILE A 277 35.77 19.09 -26.78
CA ILE A 277 34.36 19.05 -27.16
C ILE A 277 33.94 20.25 -28.00
N LYS A 278 34.38 21.47 -27.65
CA LYS A 278 34.08 22.68 -28.44
C LYS A 278 34.71 22.66 -29.83
N ASP A 279 35.89 22.11 -29.95
CA ASP A 279 36.58 21.98 -31.23
C ASP A 279 35.82 21.00 -32.13
N LEU A 280 35.30 19.89 -31.58
CA LEU A 280 34.44 18.94 -32.30
C LEU A 280 33.08 19.52 -32.72
N GLU A 281 32.44 20.36 -31.89
CA GLU A 281 31.18 21.04 -32.24
C GLU A 281 31.37 22.11 -33.30
N GLY A 282 32.57 22.64 -33.47
CA GLY A 282 32.91 23.62 -34.52
C GLY A 282 33.22 22.99 -35.88
N GLU A 283 33.36 21.66 -35.96
CA GLU A 283 33.60 20.89 -37.20
C GLU A 283 32.33 20.28 -37.81
N ILE A 284 31.16 20.47 -37.18
CA ILE A 284 29.81 20.05 -37.63
C ILE A 284 29.07 21.29 -38.16
#